data_26561912839cf6e5f9470ada99fb7093
#
_entry.id   26561912839cf6e5f9470ada99fb7093
#
_cell.length_a   1.000
_cell.length_b   1.000
_cell.length_c   1.000
_cell.angle_alpha   90.00
_cell.angle_beta   90.00
_cell.angle_gamma   90.00
#
_symmetry.space_group_name_H-M   'P 1'
#
loop_
_entity.id
_entity.type
_entity.pdbx_description
1 polymer ?
#
loop_
_entity_poly.entity_id
_entity_poly.type
_entity_poly.pdbx_seq_one_letter_code
_entity_poly.pdbx_strand_id
1 'polypeptide(L)'
;MCSSDLTIPQTRWPCRHCRGRGCERCDGSGQMYPDSVQSLVAAPLLKASGAAEDKFHGMGREDIDAVMLGAGRPFVLELRQPRVRSLDLPALEKAINAAADGRITANGLTWVARSRVAELKETVCDKTYRVDIRCDPPVEIERLKKGAQRLAGEVVEQRTPTRVSHRRADLVRPRRVESMKLLSADGASAELEIRAQHGTYIRELVSGDGGRTSPSLAKLVGAECRVEIGRAHV
;
A
#
# COMPACT_ATOMS: atom_id res chain seq x y z
N MET A 1 2.81 -11.68 -0.77
CA MET A 1 3.57 -10.83 -1.69
C MET A 1 4.25 -9.74 -0.89
N CYS A 2 5.56 -9.58 -1.06
CA CYS A 2 6.36 -8.59 -0.34
C CYS A 2 7.14 -7.77 -1.38
N SER A 3 7.29 -6.46 -1.19
CA SER A 3 8.14 -5.63 -2.02
C SER A 3 9.28 -5.07 -1.16
N SER A 4 10.50 -5.23 -1.62
CA SER A 4 11.69 -4.63 -1.00
C SER A 4 12.06 -3.27 -1.61
N ASP A 5 11.48 -2.92 -2.77
CA ASP A 5 11.71 -1.65 -3.46
C ASP A 5 10.55 -0.68 -3.18
N LEU A 6 10.87 0.46 -2.59
CA LEU A 6 9.92 1.53 -2.26
C LEU A 6 9.36 2.27 -3.49
N THR A 7 9.92 2.02 -4.67
CA THR A 7 9.53 2.73 -5.90
C THR A 7 8.67 1.91 -6.84
N ILE A 8 8.31 0.66 -6.46
CA ILE A 8 7.50 -0.23 -7.31
C ILE A 8 6.01 -0.04 -7.02
N PRO A 9 5.21 0.48 -7.99
CA PRO A 9 3.78 0.57 -7.83
C PRO A 9 3.12 -0.82 -7.85
N GLN A 10 1.99 -0.97 -7.17
CA GLN A 10 1.25 -2.24 -7.14
C GLN A 10 0.72 -2.64 -8.53
N THR A 11 0.25 -1.67 -9.31
CA THR A 11 -0.31 -1.88 -10.64
C THR A 11 0.40 -1.01 -11.66
N ARG A 12 0.28 -1.36 -12.94
CA ARG A 12 0.76 -0.52 -14.04
C ARG A 12 0.09 0.85 -14.00
N TRP A 13 0.89 1.92 -14.11
CA TRP A 13 0.39 3.28 -14.21
C TRP A 13 0.66 3.83 -15.60
N PRO A 14 -0.38 4.04 -16.42
CA PRO A 14 -0.21 4.65 -17.72
C PRO A 14 0.45 6.02 -17.61
N CYS A 15 1.35 6.31 -18.53
CA CYS A 15 2.00 7.61 -18.62
C CYS A 15 0.93 8.71 -18.73
N ARG A 16 0.99 9.69 -17.84
CA ARG A 16 0.00 10.77 -17.78
C ARG A 16 -0.01 11.64 -19.04
N HIS A 17 1.16 11.78 -19.69
CA HIS A 17 1.29 12.62 -20.89
C HIS A 17 0.66 11.95 -22.13
N CYS A 18 1.02 10.70 -22.43
CA CYS A 18 0.53 9.99 -23.62
C CYS A 18 -0.66 9.05 -23.36
N ARG A 19 -1.10 8.91 -22.12
CA ARG A 19 -2.20 8.03 -21.70
C ARG A 19 -1.99 6.57 -22.12
N GLY A 20 -0.75 6.10 -22.01
CA GLY A 20 -0.38 4.72 -22.34
C GLY A 20 0.03 4.47 -23.80
N ARG A 21 0.01 5.48 -24.69
CA ARG A 21 0.32 5.31 -26.11
C ARG A 21 1.83 5.23 -26.45
N GLY A 22 2.67 5.58 -25.49
CA GLY A 22 4.10 5.77 -25.69
C GLY A 22 4.44 7.18 -26.13
N CYS A 23 5.49 7.77 -25.55
CA CYS A 23 6.03 9.08 -25.91
C CYS A 23 7.48 9.19 -25.40
N GLU A 24 8.19 10.25 -25.76
CA GLU A 24 9.56 10.52 -25.31
C GLU A 24 9.70 10.56 -23.78
N ARG A 25 8.69 11.11 -23.06
CA ARG A 25 8.73 11.20 -21.58
C ARG A 25 8.66 9.84 -20.86
N CYS A 26 8.24 8.82 -21.52
CA CYS A 26 8.18 7.47 -20.99
C CYS A 26 8.99 6.47 -21.83
N ASP A 27 9.94 6.96 -22.62
CA ASP A 27 10.81 6.17 -23.48
C ASP A 27 10.04 5.16 -24.33
N GLY A 28 8.89 5.59 -24.86
CA GLY A 28 8.02 4.75 -25.67
C GLY A 28 7.19 3.71 -24.89
N SER A 29 7.45 3.48 -23.61
CA SER A 29 6.82 2.42 -22.80
C SER A 29 5.32 2.62 -22.54
N GLY A 30 4.84 3.86 -22.62
CA GLY A 30 3.49 4.21 -22.23
C GLY A 30 3.22 4.14 -20.73
N GLN A 31 4.22 3.83 -19.89
CA GLN A 31 4.11 3.65 -18.45
C GLN A 31 4.85 4.75 -17.68
N MET A 32 4.40 5.06 -16.45
CA MET A 32 5.11 6.00 -15.56
C MET A 32 6.30 5.37 -14.86
N TYR A 33 6.26 4.06 -14.66
CA TYR A 33 7.29 3.27 -13.99
C TYR A 33 7.62 2.08 -14.87
N PRO A 34 8.89 1.66 -14.97
CA PRO A 34 9.28 0.54 -15.82
C PRO A 34 8.64 -0.78 -15.38
N ASP A 35 8.48 -0.95 -14.07
CA ASP A 35 7.91 -2.14 -13.46
C ASP A 35 6.78 -1.82 -12.47
N SER A 36 6.00 -2.84 -12.18
CA SER A 36 5.00 -2.87 -11.12
C SER A 36 4.92 -4.29 -10.56
N VAL A 37 4.37 -4.45 -9.35
CA VAL A 37 4.10 -5.79 -8.82
C VAL A 37 3.26 -6.59 -9.83
N GLN A 38 2.24 -5.96 -10.42
CA GLN A 38 1.42 -6.57 -11.46
C GLN A 38 2.26 -7.06 -12.65
N SER A 39 3.16 -6.24 -13.20
CA SER A 39 3.95 -6.61 -14.36
C SER A 39 4.91 -7.76 -14.06
N LEU A 40 5.57 -7.73 -12.91
CA LEU A 40 6.52 -8.77 -12.50
C LEU A 40 5.81 -10.12 -12.27
N VAL A 41 4.64 -10.11 -11.63
CA VAL A 41 3.86 -11.34 -11.42
C VAL A 41 3.25 -11.85 -12.73
N ALA A 42 2.72 -10.95 -13.57
CA ALA A 42 1.99 -11.33 -14.77
C ALA A 42 2.88 -11.87 -15.88
N ALA A 43 4.11 -11.37 -16.06
CA ALA A 43 4.94 -11.68 -17.21
C ALA A 43 5.19 -13.19 -17.42
N PRO A 44 5.64 -13.98 -16.42
CA PRO A 44 5.81 -15.42 -16.59
C PRO A 44 4.48 -16.15 -16.85
N LEU A 45 3.39 -15.71 -16.23
CA LEU A 45 2.06 -16.29 -16.37
C LEU A 45 1.46 -16.04 -17.75
N LEU A 46 1.61 -14.83 -18.28
CA LEU A 46 1.19 -14.48 -19.65
C LEU A 46 1.96 -15.31 -20.69
N LYS A 47 3.28 -15.44 -20.51
CA LYS A 47 4.13 -16.25 -21.40
C LYS A 47 3.71 -17.71 -21.40
N ALA A 48 3.47 -18.30 -20.23
CA ALA A 48 3.12 -19.72 -20.10
C ALA A 48 1.70 -20.02 -20.59
N SER A 49 0.75 -19.11 -20.33
CA SER A 49 -0.66 -19.30 -20.69
C SER A 49 -0.99 -18.87 -22.13
N GLY A 50 -0.16 -18.03 -22.75
CA GLY A 50 -0.47 -17.37 -24.02
C GLY A 50 -1.69 -16.46 -23.90
N ALA A 51 -2.00 -15.94 -22.71
CA ALA A 51 -3.11 -15.03 -22.49
C ALA A 51 -2.83 -13.68 -23.14
N ALA A 52 -3.88 -13.04 -23.66
CA ALA A 52 -3.78 -11.74 -24.31
C ALA A 52 -3.59 -10.60 -23.31
N GLU A 53 -4.22 -10.70 -22.13
CA GLU A 53 -4.21 -9.66 -21.13
C GLU A 53 -4.24 -10.25 -19.71
N ASP A 54 -3.82 -9.43 -18.75
CA ASP A 54 -3.97 -9.70 -17.33
C ASP A 54 -4.76 -8.60 -16.61
N LYS A 55 -5.39 -8.96 -15.49
CA LYS A 55 -5.97 -8.00 -14.57
C LYS A 55 -5.63 -8.36 -13.14
N PHE A 56 -5.01 -7.41 -12.44
CA PHE A 56 -4.57 -7.58 -11.07
C PHE A 56 -5.62 -7.07 -10.08
N HIS A 57 -5.97 -7.89 -9.10
CA HIS A 57 -6.88 -7.57 -8.02
C HIS A 57 -6.16 -7.81 -6.69
N GLY A 58 -5.78 -6.74 -6.00
CA GLY A 58 -5.15 -6.80 -4.68
C GLY A 58 -6.15 -6.55 -3.56
N MET A 59 -5.90 -7.11 -2.37
CA MET A 59 -6.63 -6.79 -1.15
C MET A 59 -6.22 -5.41 -0.64
N GLY A 60 -6.88 -4.37 -1.14
CA GLY A 60 -6.53 -2.97 -0.89
C GLY A 60 -5.34 -2.50 -1.72
N ARG A 61 -4.88 -1.29 -1.42
CA ARG A 61 -3.78 -0.63 -2.12
C ARG A 61 -3.04 0.29 -1.15
N GLU A 62 -1.72 0.20 -1.14
CA GLU A 62 -0.86 1.14 -0.42
C GLU A 62 -0.29 2.20 -1.36
N ASP A 63 0.29 3.25 -0.78
CA ASP A 63 1.08 4.21 -1.53
C ASP A 63 2.38 3.55 -2.03
N ILE A 64 2.98 4.12 -3.08
CA ILE A 64 4.16 3.55 -3.74
C ILE A 64 5.39 3.45 -2.82
N ASP A 65 5.42 4.28 -1.78
CA ASP A 65 6.47 4.37 -0.78
C ASP A 65 6.23 3.45 0.46
N ALA A 66 5.24 2.57 0.40
CA ALA A 66 4.98 1.60 1.44
C ALA A 66 5.49 0.21 1.06
N VAL A 67 6.48 -0.30 1.80
CA VAL A 67 6.97 -1.67 1.65
C VAL A 67 6.01 -2.64 2.33
N MET A 68 5.63 -3.72 1.63
CA MET A 68 4.83 -4.80 2.21
C MET A 68 5.74 -5.77 2.95
N LEU A 69 5.47 -5.98 4.24
CA LEU A 69 6.20 -6.90 5.12
C LEU A 69 5.36 -8.13 5.50
N GLY A 70 5.99 -9.08 6.18
CA GLY A 70 5.34 -10.29 6.71
C GLY A 70 4.86 -11.22 5.59
N ALA A 71 3.64 -11.75 5.72
CA ALA A 71 3.05 -12.67 4.75
C ALA A 71 2.72 -12.03 3.40
N GLY A 72 2.88 -10.70 3.28
CA GLY A 72 2.57 -9.96 2.08
C GLY A 72 1.07 -9.69 1.92
N ARG A 73 0.66 -9.34 0.71
CA ARG A 73 -0.73 -9.00 0.38
C ARG A 73 -1.36 -10.06 -0.51
N PRO A 74 -2.53 -10.59 -0.16
CA PRO A 74 -3.29 -11.44 -1.05
C PRO A 74 -3.69 -10.71 -2.35
N PHE A 75 -3.62 -11.44 -3.45
CA PHE A 75 -4.04 -10.95 -4.76
C PHE A 75 -4.68 -12.05 -5.60
N VAL A 76 -5.46 -11.67 -6.59
CA VAL A 76 -5.92 -12.53 -7.68
C VAL A 76 -5.43 -11.92 -8.98
N LEU A 77 -4.79 -12.73 -9.83
CA LEU A 77 -4.45 -12.36 -11.19
C LEU A 77 -5.40 -13.06 -12.17
N GLU A 78 -6.21 -12.30 -12.87
CA GLU A 78 -7.09 -12.79 -13.91
C GLU A 78 -6.31 -12.80 -15.22
N LEU A 79 -6.20 -13.97 -15.87
CA LEU A 79 -5.65 -14.11 -17.21
C LEU A 79 -6.79 -14.16 -18.21
N ARG A 80 -6.75 -13.29 -19.22
CA ARG A 80 -7.82 -13.16 -20.20
C ARG A 80 -7.44 -13.85 -21.49
N GLN A 81 -8.38 -14.60 -22.05
CA GLN A 81 -8.22 -15.37 -23.30
C GLN A 81 -6.96 -16.26 -23.30
N PRO A 82 -6.71 -17.07 -22.27
CA PRO A 82 -5.55 -17.93 -22.22
C PRO A 82 -5.69 -19.05 -23.28
N ARG A 83 -4.60 -19.39 -23.95
CA ARG A 83 -4.52 -20.52 -24.86
C ARG A 83 -4.26 -21.84 -24.12
N VAL A 84 -3.50 -21.75 -23.01
CA VAL A 84 -3.21 -22.88 -22.13
C VAL A 84 -3.77 -22.57 -20.75
N ARG A 85 -4.55 -23.51 -20.20
CA ARG A 85 -5.18 -23.39 -18.87
C ARG A 85 -4.56 -24.30 -17.82
N SER A 86 -3.90 -25.37 -18.24
CA SER A 86 -3.16 -26.24 -17.32
C SER A 86 -1.75 -25.69 -17.16
N LEU A 87 -1.48 -25.04 -16.03
CA LEU A 87 -0.18 -24.40 -15.74
C LEU A 87 0.44 -25.06 -14.52
N ASP A 88 1.75 -25.25 -14.55
CA ASP A 88 2.55 -25.68 -13.38
C ASP A 88 2.76 -24.45 -12.47
N LEU A 89 1.84 -24.24 -11.51
CA LEU A 89 1.88 -23.09 -10.62
C LEU A 89 3.14 -23.04 -9.72
N PRO A 90 3.65 -24.16 -9.16
CA PRO A 90 4.91 -24.16 -8.43
C PRO A 90 6.12 -23.72 -9.28
N ALA A 91 6.22 -24.17 -10.53
CA ALA A 91 7.28 -23.74 -11.43
C ALA A 91 7.16 -22.26 -11.80
N LEU A 92 5.93 -21.77 -11.99
CA LEU A 92 5.66 -20.36 -12.29
C LEU A 92 5.94 -19.46 -11.09
N GLU A 93 5.65 -19.90 -9.87
CA GLU A 93 6.00 -19.17 -8.66
C GLU A 93 7.52 -18.95 -8.54
N LYS A 94 8.29 -20.01 -8.80
CA LYS A 94 9.75 -19.90 -8.86
C LYS A 94 10.22 -18.96 -9.99
N ALA A 95 9.61 -19.04 -11.18
CA ALA A 95 9.94 -18.17 -12.30
C ALA A 95 9.62 -16.69 -12.03
N ILE A 96 8.51 -16.39 -11.35
CA ILE A 96 8.14 -15.04 -10.92
C ILE A 96 9.20 -14.49 -9.96
N ASN A 97 9.56 -15.26 -8.93
CA ASN A 97 10.50 -14.83 -7.92
C ASN A 97 11.92 -14.66 -8.47
N ALA A 98 12.33 -15.52 -9.39
CA ALA A 98 13.62 -15.38 -10.08
C ALA A 98 13.66 -14.12 -10.96
N ALA A 99 12.61 -13.87 -11.75
CA ALA A 99 12.52 -12.68 -12.61
C ALA A 99 12.37 -11.37 -11.82
N ALA A 100 11.84 -11.44 -10.62
CA ALA A 100 11.66 -10.29 -9.76
C ALA A 100 12.96 -9.81 -9.08
N ASP A 101 13.98 -10.65 -9.03
CA ASP A 101 15.31 -10.32 -8.49
C ASP A 101 15.25 -9.64 -7.10
N GLY A 102 14.50 -10.26 -6.18
CA GLY A 102 14.33 -9.77 -4.81
C GLY A 102 13.42 -8.54 -4.64
N ARG A 103 12.99 -7.88 -5.70
CA ARG A 103 12.11 -6.70 -5.65
C ARG A 103 10.71 -7.02 -5.13
N ILE A 104 10.21 -8.19 -5.44
CA ILE A 104 8.97 -8.74 -4.89
C ILE A 104 9.14 -10.23 -4.62
N THR A 105 8.27 -10.77 -3.76
CA THR A 105 8.11 -12.21 -3.57
C THR A 105 6.63 -12.57 -3.77
N ALA A 106 6.35 -13.55 -4.63
CA ALA A 106 5.03 -14.15 -4.78
C ALA A 106 5.09 -15.58 -4.26
N ASN A 107 4.10 -15.99 -3.47
CA ASN A 107 4.02 -17.33 -2.90
C ASN A 107 2.58 -17.83 -2.80
N GLY A 108 2.40 -19.14 -2.74
CA GLY A 108 1.10 -19.77 -2.57
C GLY A 108 0.16 -19.58 -3.77
N LEU A 109 0.68 -19.65 -4.99
CA LEU A 109 -0.15 -19.58 -6.19
C LEU A 109 -1.10 -20.79 -6.25
N THR A 110 -2.37 -20.51 -6.41
CA THR A 110 -3.42 -21.53 -6.53
C THR A 110 -4.53 -21.09 -7.47
N TRP A 111 -5.25 -22.05 -8.02
CA TRP A 111 -6.45 -21.78 -8.80
C TRP A 111 -7.60 -21.37 -7.88
N VAL A 112 -8.31 -20.33 -8.28
CA VAL A 112 -9.46 -19.82 -7.51
C VAL A 112 -10.66 -19.58 -8.42
N ALA A 113 -11.85 -19.66 -7.86
CA ALA A 113 -13.08 -19.30 -8.55
C ALA A 113 -13.16 -17.77 -8.76
N ARG A 114 -13.93 -17.33 -9.75
CA ARG A 114 -14.11 -15.89 -10.06
C ARG A 114 -14.69 -15.10 -8.88
N SER A 115 -15.52 -15.74 -8.04
CA SER A 115 -16.07 -15.14 -6.81
C SER A 115 -14.98 -14.62 -5.87
N ARG A 116 -13.78 -15.26 -5.87
CA ARG A 116 -12.67 -14.85 -5.02
C ARG A 116 -12.24 -13.38 -5.23
N VAL A 117 -12.47 -12.83 -6.42
CA VAL A 117 -12.20 -11.41 -6.71
C VAL A 117 -13.10 -10.48 -5.88
N ALA A 118 -14.39 -10.81 -5.77
CA ALA A 118 -15.34 -10.04 -4.95
C ALA A 118 -14.99 -10.19 -3.47
N GLU A 119 -14.83 -11.41 -2.99
CA GLU A 119 -14.43 -11.73 -1.61
C GLU A 119 -13.15 -10.96 -1.20
N LEU A 120 -12.12 -10.96 -2.06
CA LEU A 120 -10.86 -10.27 -1.81
C LEU A 120 -11.06 -8.76 -1.62
N LYS A 121 -11.97 -8.15 -2.39
CA LYS A 121 -12.25 -6.70 -2.33
C LYS A 121 -13.14 -6.32 -1.17
N GLU A 122 -14.02 -7.22 -0.76
CA GLU A 122 -14.97 -7.01 0.33
C GLU A 122 -14.38 -7.38 1.69
N THR A 123 -13.27 -8.13 1.70
CA THR A 123 -12.60 -8.49 2.95
C THR A 123 -12.14 -7.23 3.69
N VAL A 124 -12.73 -7.01 4.84
CA VAL A 124 -12.35 -5.95 5.77
C VAL A 124 -11.34 -6.54 6.75
N CYS A 125 -10.12 -6.04 6.73
CA CYS A 125 -9.08 -6.42 7.69
C CYS A 125 -8.36 -5.19 8.20
N ASP A 126 -8.01 -5.23 9.47
CA ASP A 126 -7.11 -4.24 10.03
C ASP A 126 -5.73 -4.40 9.42
N LYS A 127 -5.01 -3.30 9.37
CA LYS A 127 -3.65 -3.27 8.86
C LYS A 127 -2.72 -2.72 9.92
N THR A 128 -1.55 -3.32 10.01
CA THR A 128 -0.47 -2.83 10.87
C THR A 128 0.58 -2.16 10.02
N TYR A 129 0.99 -0.98 10.46
CA TYR A 129 1.99 -0.16 9.79
C TYR A 129 3.12 0.14 10.76
N ARG A 130 4.36 0.07 10.27
CA ARG A 130 5.50 0.72 10.90
C ARG A 130 5.82 1.96 10.10
N VAL A 131 5.87 3.10 10.77
CA VAL A 131 6.09 4.38 10.13
C VAL A 131 7.17 5.16 10.84
N ASP A 132 8.11 5.65 10.05
CA ASP A 132 9.08 6.62 10.50
C ASP A 132 8.46 8.01 10.33
N ILE A 133 8.41 8.75 11.42
CA ILE A 133 7.84 10.11 11.46
C ILE A 133 8.92 11.12 11.83
N ARG A 134 8.71 12.35 11.36
CA ARG A 134 9.49 13.51 11.80
C ARG A 134 8.57 14.55 12.42
N CYS A 135 9.03 15.14 13.53
CA CYS A 135 8.32 16.19 14.24
C CYS A 135 9.10 17.51 14.18
N ASP A 136 8.40 18.60 13.92
CA ASP A 136 8.94 19.96 13.91
C ASP A 136 7.97 20.91 14.65
N PRO A 137 8.40 21.57 15.75
CA PRO A 137 9.68 21.36 16.45
C PRO A 137 9.79 19.95 17.04
N PRO A 138 11.01 19.53 17.47
CA PRO A 138 11.20 18.28 18.20
C PRO A 138 10.29 18.16 19.40
N VAL A 139 9.78 16.96 19.65
CA VAL A 139 8.80 16.66 20.71
C VAL A 139 9.42 15.76 21.76
N GLU A 140 9.18 16.04 23.03
CA GLU A 140 9.59 15.16 24.13
C GLU A 140 9.02 13.74 23.94
N ILE A 141 9.86 12.73 24.19
CA ILE A 141 9.53 11.32 23.99
C ILE A 141 8.26 10.93 24.78
N GLU A 142 8.15 11.38 26.04
CA GLU A 142 6.97 11.09 26.86
C GLU A 142 5.69 11.74 26.30
N ARG A 143 5.80 12.91 25.67
CA ARG A 143 4.66 13.57 25.00
C ARG A 143 4.23 12.81 23.75
N LEU A 144 5.18 12.31 22.94
CA LEU A 144 4.91 11.42 21.81
C LEU A 144 4.21 10.14 22.26
N LYS A 145 4.73 9.50 23.31
CA LYS A 145 4.16 8.29 23.90
C LYS A 145 2.73 8.49 24.39
N LYS A 146 2.47 9.58 25.12
CA LYS A 146 1.11 9.93 25.56
C LYS A 146 0.17 10.22 24.37
N GLY A 147 0.66 10.91 23.34
CA GLY A 147 -0.09 11.17 22.12
C GLY A 147 -0.49 9.88 21.39
N ALA A 148 0.45 8.95 21.26
CA ALA A 148 0.21 7.63 20.66
C ALA A 148 -0.79 6.81 21.50
N GLN A 149 -0.61 6.76 22.81
CA GLN A 149 -1.52 6.06 23.71
C GLN A 149 -2.95 6.61 23.67
N ARG A 150 -3.11 7.93 23.51
CA ARG A 150 -4.42 8.55 23.42
C ARG A 150 -5.15 8.25 22.10
N LEU A 151 -4.43 7.98 21.03
CA LEU A 151 -5.04 7.54 19.77
C LEU A 151 -5.37 6.05 19.75
N ALA A 152 -4.72 5.26 20.58
CA ALA A 152 -4.99 3.82 20.65
C ALA A 152 -6.42 3.55 21.17
N GLY A 153 -7.20 2.79 20.42
CA GLY A 153 -8.60 2.48 20.72
C GLY A 153 -9.60 3.55 20.28
N GLU A 154 -9.15 4.71 19.79
CA GLU A 154 -10.01 5.82 19.39
C GLU A 154 -10.60 5.67 17.99
N VAL A 155 -11.73 6.29 17.78
CA VAL A 155 -12.32 6.51 16.47
C VAL A 155 -11.98 7.93 16.02
N VAL A 156 -11.23 8.03 14.93
CA VAL A 156 -10.87 9.31 14.32
C VAL A 156 -11.77 9.62 13.14
N GLU A 157 -12.15 10.87 12.99
CA GLU A 157 -12.86 11.33 11.80
C GLU A 157 -11.85 11.72 10.73
N GLN A 158 -11.86 11.03 9.60
CA GLN A 158 -11.00 11.32 8.46
C GLN A 158 -11.82 11.81 7.28
N ARG A 159 -11.67 13.06 6.92
CA ARG A 159 -12.15 13.59 5.65
C ARG A 159 -11.22 13.15 4.54
N THR A 160 -11.74 12.95 3.33
CA THR A 160 -10.93 12.58 2.16
C THR A 160 -9.67 13.45 2.11
N PRO A 161 -8.45 12.87 2.11
CA PRO A 161 -7.21 13.64 2.18
C PRO A 161 -7.04 14.63 1.04
N THR A 162 -6.45 15.78 1.34
CA THR A 162 -6.18 16.84 0.36
C THR A 162 -5.42 16.30 -0.85
N ARG A 163 -4.43 15.41 -0.64
CA ARG A 163 -3.61 14.81 -1.72
C ARG A 163 -4.38 13.93 -2.70
N VAL A 164 -5.58 13.46 -2.36
CA VAL A 164 -6.40 12.59 -3.20
C VAL A 164 -7.79 13.17 -3.52
N SER A 165 -8.11 14.37 -3.04
CA SER A 165 -9.40 15.02 -3.23
C SER A 165 -9.77 15.23 -4.72
N HIS A 166 -8.76 15.40 -5.59
CA HIS A 166 -8.94 15.55 -7.02
C HIS A 166 -9.50 14.30 -7.74
N ARG A 167 -9.51 13.14 -7.08
CA ARG A 167 -9.93 11.85 -7.67
C ARG A 167 -10.90 11.05 -6.81
N ARG A 168 -11.31 11.59 -5.66
CA ARG A 168 -12.23 10.92 -4.73
C ARG A 168 -13.27 11.89 -4.22
N ALA A 169 -14.48 11.39 -3.96
CA ALA A 169 -15.52 12.16 -3.30
C ALA A 169 -15.05 12.64 -1.93
N ASP A 170 -15.29 13.91 -1.62
CA ASP A 170 -14.91 14.53 -0.35
C ASP A 170 -15.92 14.14 0.75
N LEU A 171 -15.59 13.12 1.49
CA LEU A 171 -16.44 12.52 2.53
C LEU A 171 -15.66 12.39 3.83
N VAL A 172 -16.35 12.59 4.95
CA VAL A 172 -15.84 12.25 6.28
C VAL A 172 -16.17 10.79 6.58
N ARG A 173 -15.19 10.05 7.07
CA ARG A 173 -15.35 8.64 7.42
C ARG A 173 -14.77 8.40 8.80
N PRO A 174 -15.52 7.78 9.72
CA PRO A 174 -14.94 7.30 10.98
C PRO A 174 -13.98 6.16 10.68
N ARG A 175 -12.84 6.16 11.39
CA ARG A 175 -11.81 5.11 11.29
C ARG A 175 -11.29 4.79 12.68
N ARG A 176 -11.30 3.51 13.03
CA ARG A 176 -10.80 3.04 14.30
C ARG A 176 -9.29 2.83 14.26
N VAL A 177 -8.59 3.38 15.23
CA VAL A 177 -7.19 3.11 15.52
C VAL A 177 -7.13 2.04 16.58
N GLU A 178 -6.85 0.79 16.20
CA GLU A 178 -6.85 -0.33 17.15
C GLU A 178 -5.71 -0.24 18.16
N SER A 179 -4.54 0.15 17.68
CA SER A 179 -3.39 0.43 18.55
C SER A 179 -2.43 1.41 17.90
N MET A 180 -1.72 2.17 18.72
CA MET A 180 -0.59 2.99 18.32
C MET A 180 0.48 2.92 19.37
N LYS A 181 1.69 2.48 19.01
CA LYS A 181 2.82 2.28 19.91
C LYS A 181 4.02 3.04 19.42
N LEU A 182 4.70 3.74 20.31
CA LEU A 182 6.01 4.30 20.06
C LEU A 182 7.05 3.18 20.22
N LEU A 183 7.81 2.89 19.16
CA LEU A 183 8.86 1.88 19.15
C LEU A 183 10.21 2.49 19.53
N SER A 184 10.55 3.64 18.91
CA SER A 184 11.76 4.39 19.20
C SER A 184 11.53 5.88 18.94
N ALA A 185 12.32 6.75 19.58
CA ALA A 185 12.32 8.19 19.31
C ALA A 185 13.63 8.84 19.75
N ASP A 186 14.02 9.91 19.05
CA ASP A 186 15.11 10.81 19.43
C ASP A 186 14.65 12.27 19.62
N GLY A 187 13.33 12.49 19.63
CA GLY A 187 12.69 13.79 19.78
C GLY A 187 12.35 14.47 18.45
N ALA A 188 13.23 14.44 17.47
CA ALA A 188 12.98 14.97 16.12
C ALA A 188 12.35 13.91 15.21
N SER A 189 12.74 12.65 15.39
CA SER A 189 12.26 11.50 14.64
C SER A 189 11.73 10.43 15.59
N ALA A 190 10.79 9.63 15.12
CA ALA A 190 10.26 8.50 15.89
C ALA A 190 9.76 7.40 14.95
N GLU A 191 9.83 6.15 15.42
CA GLU A 191 9.21 5.01 14.79
C GLU A 191 7.94 4.62 15.56
N LEU A 192 6.83 4.48 14.83
CA LEU A 192 5.53 4.08 15.38
C LEU A 192 5.06 2.77 14.75
N GLU A 193 4.45 1.92 15.57
CA GLU A 193 3.61 0.82 15.10
C GLU A 193 2.15 1.22 15.26
N ILE A 194 1.39 1.20 14.16
CA ILE A 194 0.00 1.62 14.11
C ILE A 194 -0.83 0.49 13.52
N ARG A 195 -1.76 -0.06 14.29
CA ARG A 195 -2.80 -0.95 13.79
C ARG A 195 -4.10 -0.17 13.66
N ALA A 196 -4.68 -0.18 12.47
CA ALA A 196 -5.87 0.60 12.19
C ALA A 196 -6.82 -0.12 11.25
N GLN A 197 -8.09 0.23 11.34
CA GLN A 197 -9.16 -0.25 10.50
C GLN A 197 -8.83 -0.06 9.02
N HIS A 198 -9.31 -0.99 8.19
CA HIS A 198 -9.23 -0.88 6.74
C HIS A 198 -9.63 0.51 6.21
N GLY A 199 -8.81 1.05 5.31
CA GLY A 199 -9.06 2.34 4.67
C GLY A 199 -8.71 3.56 5.51
N THR A 200 -8.02 3.39 6.64
CA THR A 200 -7.42 4.49 7.40
C THR A 200 -6.25 5.10 6.62
N TYR A 201 -6.21 6.41 6.53
CA TYR A 201 -5.12 7.16 5.94
C TYR A 201 -4.07 7.46 6.99
N ILE A 202 -3.00 6.68 7.01
CA ILE A 202 -1.97 6.73 8.07
C ILE A 202 -1.19 8.05 8.08
N ARG A 203 -0.85 8.60 6.92
CA ARG A 203 -0.17 9.91 6.84
C ARG A 203 -0.99 11.01 7.48
N GLU A 204 -2.28 11.02 7.21
CA GLU A 204 -3.22 12.01 7.73
C GLU A 204 -3.56 11.78 9.19
N LEU A 205 -3.53 10.52 9.67
CA LEU A 205 -3.63 10.22 11.10
C LEU A 205 -2.47 10.84 11.89
N VAL A 206 -1.27 10.84 11.32
CA VAL A 206 -0.08 11.46 11.91
C VAL A 206 -0.15 12.98 11.77
N SER A 207 -0.31 13.51 10.57
CA SER A 207 -0.18 14.95 10.28
C SER A 207 -1.42 15.78 10.59
N GLY A 208 -2.62 15.17 10.57
CA GLY A 208 -3.89 15.87 10.73
C GLY A 208 -4.44 16.50 9.44
N ASP A 209 -3.65 16.60 8.37
CA ASP A 209 -4.04 17.17 7.06
C ASP A 209 -4.81 18.50 7.19
N GLY A 210 -4.25 19.45 7.94
CA GLY A 210 -4.88 20.76 8.17
C GLY A 210 -6.20 20.70 8.96
N GLY A 211 -6.40 19.67 9.81
CA GLY A 211 -7.62 19.46 10.60
C GLY A 211 -8.65 18.57 9.89
N ARG A 212 -8.35 18.02 8.71
CA ARG A 212 -9.22 17.06 8.00
C ARG A 212 -9.23 15.67 8.65
N THR A 213 -8.26 15.39 9.54
CA THR A 213 -8.24 14.22 10.42
C THR A 213 -8.22 14.67 11.87
N SER A 214 -9.19 14.23 12.67
CA SER A 214 -9.32 14.61 14.08
C SER A 214 -9.86 13.44 14.93
N PRO A 215 -9.23 13.12 16.08
CA PRO A 215 -7.92 13.61 16.50
C PRO A 215 -6.77 13.11 15.62
N SER A 216 -5.62 13.80 15.67
CA SER A 216 -4.38 13.41 14.99
C SER A 216 -3.20 13.47 15.95
N LEU A 217 -2.11 12.76 15.64
CA LEU A 217 -0.91 12.76 16.47
C LEU A 217 -0.34 14.19 16.58
N ALA A 218 -0.17 14.89 15.47
CA ALA A 218 0.35 16.25 15.42
C ALA A 218 -0.42 17.20 16.34
N LYS A 219 -1.76 17.14 16.33
CA LYS A 219 -2.61 17.94 17.22
C LYS A 219 -2.39 17.60 18.70
N LEU A 220 -2.27 16.32 19.04
CA LEU A 220 -2.09 15.86 20.42
C LEU A 220 -0.73 16.21 20.99
N VAL A 221 0.30 16.17 20.15
CA VAL A 221 1.67 16.51 20.57
C VAL A 221 2.01 17.99 20.38
N GLY A 222 1.15 18.77 19.70
CA GLY A 222 1.33 20.21 19.48
C GLY A 222 2.57 20.54 18.65
N ALA A 223 2.88 19.74 17.65
CA ALA A 223 3.97 19.92 16.69
C ALA A 223 3.53 19.41 15.31
N GLU A 224 4.12 19.93 14.26
CA GLU A 224 3.95 19.32 12.94
C GLU A 224 4.60 17.95 12.93
N CYS A 225 3.84 16.93 12.51
CA CYS A 225 4.35 15.57 12.36
C CYS A 225 4.07 15.09 10.94
N ARG A 226 5.05 14.46 10.31
CA ARG A 226 4.91 13.90 8.96
C ARG A 226 5.51 12.51 8.90
N VAL A 227 4.91 11.65 8.10
CA VAL A 227 5.44 10.32 7.81
C VAL A 227 6.49 10.45 6.71
N GLU A 228 7.69 9.93 6.97
CA GLU A 228 8.79 9.88 6.00
C GLU A 228 8.77 8.55 5.25
N ILE A 229 8.79 7.43 5.96
CA ILE A 229 8.78 6.08 5.38
C ILE A 229 7.69 5.25 6.07
N GLY A 230 6.99 4.44 5.29
CA GLY A 230 5.98 3.52 5.81
C GLY A 230 6.23 2.07 5.38
N ARG A 231 6.08 1.12 6.31
CA ARG A 231 6.08 -0.32 6.07
C ARG A 231 4.74 -0.89 6.50
N ALA A 232 4.10 -1.70 5.68
CA ALA A 232 2.76 -2.21 5.94
C ALA A 232 2.75 -3.74 6.09
N HIS A 233 1.95 -4.22 7.04
CA HIS A 233 1.55 -5.63 7.19
C HIS A 233 0.04 -5.75 6.96
N VAL A 234 -0.39 -6.80 6.30
CA VAL A 234 -1.81 -7.12 6.06
C VAL A 234 -2.13 -8.48 6.65
#